data_622685d3e3337df9bbc868b62df96944
#
_entry.id   622685d3e3337df9bbc868b62df96944
#
_cell.length_a   1.000
_cell.length_b   1.000
_cell.length_c   1.000
_cell.angle_alpha   90.00
_cell.angle_beta   90.00
_cell.angle_gamma   90.00
#
_symmetry.space_group_name_H-M   'P 1'
#
loop_
_entity.id
_entity.type
_entity.pdbx_description
1 polymer ?
#
loop_
_entity_poly.entity_id
_entity_poly.type
_entity_poly.pdbx_seq_one_letter_code
_entity_poly.pdbx_strand_id
1 'polypeptide(L)'
;MTHHESVRLTVGEQSLDLGVEHATEGNNGINIAPLLKETGDVTYDPGFMNTANAKSAVTYIDGDQGILRYRGYAIEDLAEHSSFMEVAYLLIYGELPESKETLEAWETNILRHNMVHEDLKLFFNGFPRDAHPMPVLSSSVSALSTFYPDSLD
;
A
#
# COMPACT_ATOMS: atom_id res chain seq x y z
N MET A 1 4.79 -25.75 -8.58
CA MET A 1 4.29 -25.61 -7.20
C MET A 1 2.95 -26.33 -7.12
N THR A 2 2.75 -27.21 -6.15
CA THR A 2 1.46 -27.90 -5.95
C THR A 2 0.45 -26.91 -5.42
N HIS A 3 -0.61 -26.65 -6.19
CA HIS A 3 -1.73 -25.82 -5.75
C HIS A 3 -2.58 -26.63 -4.76
N HIS A 4 -2.51 -26.29 -3.48
CA HIS A 4 -3.42 -26.81 -2.46
C HIS A 4 -4.53 -25.77 -2.25
N GLU A 5 -5.80 -26.16 -2.37
CA GLU A 5 -6.95 -25.29 -2.10
C GLU A 5 -7.18 -25.08 -0.60
N SER A 6 -6.76 -26.04 0.21
CA SER A 6 -6.86 -25.99 1.67
C SER A 6 -5.69 -26.68 2.34
N VAL A 7 -5.45 -26.29 3.59
CA VAL A 7 -4.47 -26.92 4.49
C VAL A 7 -5.20 -27.37 5.75
N ARG A 8 -4.89 -28.59 6.22
CA ARG A 8 -5.44 -29.10 7.47
C ARG A 8 -4.52 -28.78 8.63
N LEU A 9 -5.04 -28.04 9.61
CA LEU A 9 -4.39 -27.76 10.88
C LEU A 9 -5.03 -28.60 11.98
N THR A 10 -4.23 -29.33 12.75
CA THR A 10 -4.70 -30.10 13.89
C THR A 10 -4.17 -29.49 15.18
N VAL A 11 -5.09 -29.16 16.10
CA VAL A 11 -4.79 -28.60 17.43
C VAL A 11 -5.42 -29.53 18.48
N GLY A 12 -4.60 -30.29 19.18
CA GLY A 12 -5.08 -31.35 20.08
C GLY A 12 -5.88 -32.40 19.31
N GLU A 13 -7.16 -32.59 19.69
CA GLU A 13 -8.07 -33.54 19.03
C GLU A 13 -8.90 -32.89 17.90
N GLN A 14 -8.83 -31.58 17.73
CA GLN A 14 -9.58 -30.84 16.73
C GLN A 14 -8.77 -30.69 15.43
N SER A 15 -9.47 -30.75 14.30
CA SER A 15 -8.88 -30.51 12.98
C SER A 15 -9.71 -29.46 12.22
N LEU A 16 -8.99 -28.49 11.64
CA LEU A 16 -9.54 -27.38 10.87
C LEU A 16 -9.01 -27.46 9.43
N ASP A 17 -9.91 -27.33 8.47
CA ASP A 17 -9.51 -27.12 7.07
C ASP A 17 -9.49 -25.62 6.80
N LEU A 18 -8.29 -25.07 6.56
CA LEU A 18 -8.03 -23.66 6.35
C LEU A 18 -7.83 -23.37 4.86
N GLY A 19 -8.49 -22.37 4.34
CA GLY A 19 -8.35 -21.95 2.95
C GLY A 19 -6.95 -21.41 2.63
N VAL A 20 -6.52 -21.56 1.38
CA VAL A 20 -5.26 -21.00 0.90
C VAL A 20 -5.54 -19.82 -0.03
N GLU A 21 -4.94 -18.68 0.27
CA GLU A 21 -4.91 -17.50 -0.55
C GLU A 21 -3.74 -17.59 -1.53
N HIS A 22 -4.05 -17.74 -2.82
CA HIS A 22 -3.04 -17.86 -3.86
C HIS A 22 -2.47 -16.49 -4.24
N ALA A 23 -1.14 -16.38 -4.20
CA ALA A 23 -0.44 -15.25 -4.75
C ALA A 23 -0.23 -15.44 -6.27
N THR A 24 -0.34 -14.36 -7.04
CA THR A 24 0.06 -14.35 -8.45
C THR A 24 1.58 -14.50 -8.56
N GLU A 25 2.30 -13.85 -7.67
CA GLU A 25 3.75 -13.93 -7.50
C GLU A 25 4.07 -14.01 -6.00
N GLY A 26 5.07 -14.79 -5.59
CA GLY A 26 5.49 -14.98 -4.20
C GLY A 26 4.83 -16.17 -3.50
N ASN A 27 4.79 -16.13 -2.17
CA ASN A 27 4.28 -17.21 -1.34
C ASN A 27 2.76 -17.13 -1.18
N ASN A 28 2.10 -18.30 -1.16
CA ASN A 28 0.69 -18.40 -0.81
C ASN A 28 0.48 -18.15 0.68
N GLY A 29 -0.66 -17.57 1.04
CA GLY A 29 -1.08 -17.36 2.43
C GLY A 29 -2.07 -18.42 2.90
N ILE A 30 -1.94 -18.90 4.14
CA ILE A 30 -2.94 -19.75 4.79
C ILE A 30 -3.88 -18.83 5.57
N ASN A 31 -5.18 -18.91 5.27
CA ASN A 31 -6.17 -18.10 5.96
C ASN A 31 -6.48 -18.68 7.35
N ILE A 32 -5.94 -18.04 8.38
CA ILE A 32 -6.10 -18.46 9.77
C ILE A 32 -7.28 -17.78 10.50
N ALA A 33 -8.12 -17.03 9.81
CA ALA A 33 -9.24 -16.33 10.44
C ALA A 33 -10.17 -17.21 11.30
N PRO A 34 -10.45 -18.49 10.96
CA PRO A 34 -11.27 -19.38 11.79
C PRO A 34 -10.59 -19.85 13.07
N LEU A 35 -9.25 -19.82 13.17
CA LEU A 35 -8.48 -20.48 14.24
C LEU A 35 -8.95 -20.08 15.65
N LEU A 36 -8.98 -18.78 15.95
CA LEU A 36 -9.37 -18.30 17.27
C LEU A 36 -10.78 -18.73 17.65
N LYS A 37 -11.72 -18.63 16.71
CA LYS A 37 -13.14 -18.98 16.98
C LYS A 37 -13.32 -20.46 17.26
N GLU A 38 -12.62 -21.32 16.52
CA GLU A 38 -12.84 -22.76 16.55
C GLU A 38 -12.02 -23.46 17.65
N THR A 39 -10.82 -22.95 17.98
CA THR A 39 -9.90 -23.59 18.95
C THR A 39 -9.67 -22.78 20.22
N GLY A 40 -9.90 -21.47 20.20
CA GLY A 40 -9.51 -20.54 21.27
C GLY A 40 -8.04 -20.12 21.21
N ASP A 41 -7.24 -20.68 20.30
CA ASP A 41 -5.83 -20.37 20.14
C ASP A 41 -5.60 -19.28 19.11
N VAL A 42 -4.45 -18.59 19.25
CA VAL A 42 -3.97 -17.57 18.30
C VAL A 42 -2.57 -17.97 17.78
N THR A 43 -2.20 -17.44 16.63
CA THR A 43 -0.82 -17.56 16.13
C THR A 43 0.10 -16.61 16.90
N TYR A 44 1.34 -17.04 17.11
CA TYR A 44 2.41 -16.23 17.70
C TYR A 44 3.56 -16.11 16.69
N ASP A 45 3.69 -14.93 16.09
CA ASP A 45 4.71 -14.61 15.09
C ASP A 45 5.27 -13.21 15.35
N PRO A 46 6.26 -13.05 16.25
CA PRO A 46 6.84 -11.76 16.59
C PRO A 46 7.52 -11.15 15.37
N GLY A 47 7.07 -9.94 15.01
CA GLY A 47 7.61 -9.18 13.86
C GLY A 47 7.08 -9.61 12.50
N PHE A 48 6.06 -10.47 12.44
CA PHE A 48 5.42 -10.91 11.19
C PHE A 48 6.39 -11.55 10.19
N MET A 49 7.36 -12.30 10.68
CA MET A 49 8.40 -12.94 9.85
C MET A 49 7.84 -14.02 8.92
N ASN A 50 6.70 -14.62 9.29
CA ASN A 50 6.06 -15.70 8.55
C ASN A 50 4.54 -15.48 8.43
N THR A 51 4.09 -14.24 8.50
CA THR A 51 2.67 -13.89 8.46
C THR A 51 2.41 -12.82 7.40
N ALA A 52 1.58 -13.16 6.42
CA ALA A 52 1.04 -12.18 5.48
C ALA A 52 -0.16 -11.47 6.13
N ASN A 53 -0.07 -10.16 6.33
CA ASN A 53 -1.12 -9.35 6.95
C ASN A 53 -2.02 -8.61 5.97
N ALA A 54 -1.70 -8.63 4.68
CA ALA A 54 -2.47 -7.94 3.64
C ALA A 54 -2.30 -8.62 2.27
N LYS A 55 -3.30 -8.44 1.42
CA LYS A 55 -3.22 -8.70 -0.03
C LYS A 55 -2.98 -7.38 -0.74
N SER A 56 -2.07 -7.36 -1.70
CA SER A 56 -1.81 -6.19 -2.54
C SER A 56 -1.78 -6.60 -4.01
N ALA A 57 -2.48 -5.85 -4.86
CA ALA A 57 -2.36 -5.93 -6.32
C ALA A 57 -1.47 -4.79 -6.87
N VAL A 58 -0.87 -3.99 -5.98
CA VAL A 58 -0.11 -2.79 -6.37
C VAL A 58 1.37 -3.09 -6.51
N THR A 59 1.94 -3.79 -5.54
CA THR A 59 3.39 -3.96 -5.46
C THR A 59 3.73 -5.42 -5.16
N TYR A 60 4.71 -5.95 -5.88
CA TYR A 60 5.45 -7.15 -5.53
C TYR A 60 6.90 -6.80 -5.23
N ILE A 61 7.44 -7.33 -4.16
CA ILE A 61 8.84 -7.15 -3.77
C ILE A 61 9.45 -8.47 -3.31
N ASP A 62 10.63 -8.77 -3.83
CA ASP A 62 11.51 -9.85 -3.38
C ASP A 62 12.88 -9.25 -3.09
N GLY A 63 13.13 -9.02 -1.79
CA GLY A 63 14.37 -8.39 -1.34
C GLY A 63 15.61 -9.28 -1.51
N ASP A 64 15.44 -10.59 -1.51
CA ASP A 64 16.54 -11.56 -1.67
C ASP A 64 17.02 -11.61 -3.12
N GLN A 65 16.09 -11.52 -4.06
CA GLN A 65 16.40 -11.50 -5.48
C GLN A 65 16.56 -10.10 -6.06
N GLY A 66 16.24 -9.05 -5.28
CA GLY A 66 16.29 -7.66 -5.73
C GLY A 66 15.21 -7.33 -6.77
N ILE A 67 14.04 -7.97 -6.70
CA ILE A 67 12.93 -7.78 -7.63
C ILE A 67 11.90 -6.81 -7.01
N LEU A 68 11.53 -5.78 -7.76
CA LEU A 68 10.42 -4.89 -7.44
C LEU A 68 9.53 -4.73 -8.68
N ARG A 69 8.22 -4.89 -8.50
CA ARG A 69 7.23 -4.65 -9.55
C ARG A 69 6.11 -3.75 -9.05
N TYR A 70 5.69 -2.83 -9.90
CA TYR A 70 4.48 -2.03 -9.69
C TYR A 70 3.41 -2.44 -10.71
N ARG A 71 2.25 -2.94 -10.24
CA ARG A 71 1.16 -3.42 -11.09
C ARG A 71 1.62 -4.43 -12.16
N GLY A 72 2.68 -5.21 -11.86
CA GLY A 72 3.27 -6.18 -12.78
C GLY A 72 4.44 -5.66 -13.63
N TYR A 73 4.64 -4.35 -13.73
CA TYR A 73 5.77 -3.75 -14.45
C TYR A 73 7.04 -3.80 -13.60
N ALA A 74 8.17 -4.19 -14.20
CA ALA A 74 9.46 -4.18 -13.53
C ALA A 74 9.88 -2.74 -13.21
N ILE A 75 10.49 -2.54 -12.03
CA ILE A 75 10.89 -1.17 -11.61
C ILE A 75 11.95 -0.57 -12.53
N GLU A 76 12.82 -1.41 -13.10
CA GLU A 76 13.85 -1.00 -14.04
C GLU A 76 13.26 -0.38 -15.29
N ASP A 77 12.21 -1.00 -15.85
CA ASP A 77 11.51 -0.51 -17.04
C ASP A 77 10.81 0.82 -16.75
N LEU A 78 10.14 0.91 -15.59
CA LEU A 78 9.47 2.14 -15.19
C LEU A 78 10.47 3.28 -14.93
N ALA A 79 11.61 2.99 -14.31
CA ALA A 79 12.63 3.99 -14.01
C ALA A 79 13.30 4.53 -15.28
N GLU A 80 13.46 3.70 -16.31
CA GLU A 80 14.13 4.09 -17.56
C GLU A 80 13.18 4.76 -18.56
N HIS A 81 11.91 4.31 -18.61
CA HIS A 81 11.00 4.67 -19.70
C HIS A 81 9.77 5.47 -19.28
N SER A 82 9.55 5.68 -17.97
CA SER A 82 8.36 6.38 -17.49
C SER A 82 8.71 7.61 -16.65
N SER A 83 7.85 8.62 -16.73
CA SER A 83 7.88 9.79 -15.83
C SER A 83 7.28 9.46 -14.46
N PHE A 84 7.58 10.30 -13.46
CA PHE A 84 6.95 10.20 -12.14
C PHE A 84 5.41 10.20 -12.23
N MET A 85 4.84 11.03 -13.11
CA MET A 85 3.40 11.15 -13.23
C MET A 85 2.78 9.90 -13.88
N GLU A 86 3.42 9.29 -14.86
CA GLU A 86 2.95 8.01 -15.43
C GLU A 86 2.95 6.91 -14.38
N VAL A 87 4.00 6.81 -13.56
CA VAL A 87 4.06 5.80 -12.48
C VAL A 87 3.02 6.10 -11.40
N ALA A 88 2.79 7.35 -11.04
CA ALA A 88 1.73 7.74 -10.11
C ALA A 88 0.34 7.36 -10.64
N TYR A 89 0.09 7.61 -11.93
CA TYR A 89 -1.13 7.19 -12.60
C TYR A 89 -1.30 5.66 -12.55
N LEU A 90 -0.26 4.90 -12.90
CA LEU A 90 -0.24 3.44 -12.83
C LEU A 90 -0.61 2.93 -11.44
N LEU A 91 -0.03 3.49 -10.39
CA LEU A 91 -0.28 3.04 -9.01
C LEU A 91 -1.72 3.31 -8.55
N ILE A 92 -2.29 4.45 -8.96
CA ILE A 92 -3.64 4.87 -8.58
C ILE A 92 -4.70 4.11 -9.39
N TYR A 93 -4.56 4.06 -10.73
CA TYR A 93 -5.58 3.52 -11.62
C TYR A 93 -5.36 2.07 -12.02
N GLY A 94 -4.15 1.53 -11.83
CA GLY A 94 -3.85 0.13 -12.09
C GLY A 94 -3.25 -0.16 -13.47
N GLU A 95 -3.21 0.83 -14.35
CA GLU A 95 -2.69 0.74 -15.72
C GLU A 95 -1.97 2.05 -16.11
N LEU A 96 -1.07 1.98 -17.07
CA LEU A 96 -0.44 3.18 -17.62
C LEU A 96 -1.45 4.00 -18.44
N PRO A 97 -1.24 5.34 -18.56
CA PRO A 97 -2.11 6.17 -19.41
C PRO A 97 -2.17 5.62 -20.84
N GLU A 98 -3.37 5.45 -21.38
CA GLU A 98 -3.59 4.93 -22.73
C GLU A 98 -3.02 5.83 -23.83
N SER A 99 -2.93 7.14 -23.55
CA SER A 99 -2.45 8.13 -24.50
C SER A 99 -1.76 9.30 -23.79
N LYS A 100 -1.00 10.07 -24.57
CA LYS A 100 -0.37 11.29 -24.07
C LYS A 100 -1.42 12.33 -23.64
N GLU A 101 -2.52 12.41 -24.35
CA GLU A 101 -3.63 13.32 -24.02
C GLU A 101 -4.26 12.98 -22.67
N THR A 102 -4.42 11.71 -22.35
CA THR A 102 -4.90 11.24 -21.04
C THR A 102 -3.95 11.65 -19.93
N LEU A 103 -2.64 11.46 -20.13
CA LEU A 103 -1.63 11.87 -19.17
C LEU A 103 -1.63 13.38 -18.96
N GLU A 104 -1.60 14.18 -20.03
CA GLU A 104 -1.59 15.65 -19.97
C GLU A 104 -2.85 16.21 -19.29
N ALA A 105 -4.01 15.61 -19.53
CA ALA A 105 -5.25 16.01 -18.88
C ALA A 105 -5.19 15.74 -17.36
N TRP A 106 -4.67 14.59 -16.97
CA TRP A 106 -4.51 14.23 -15.56
C TRP A 106 -3.47 15.09 -14.85
N GLU A 107 -2.31 15.31 -15.45
CA GLU A 107 -1.27 16.23 -14.95
C GLU A 107 -1.82 17.65 -14.75
N THR A 108 -2.56 18.14 -15.74
CA THR A 108 -3.20 19.46 -15.66
C THR A 108 -4.17 19.53 -14.48
N ASN A 109 -4.94 18.47 -14.26
CA ASN A 109 -5.87 18.41 -13.13
C ASN A 109 -5.12 18.48 -11.79
N ILE A 110 -4.04 17.69 -11.61
CA ILE A 110 -3.23 17.71 -10.38
C ILE A 110 -2.60 19.10 -10.18
N LEU A 111 -2.00 19.68 -11.23
CA LEU A 111 -1.34 20.97 -11.15
C LEU A 111 -2.30 22.12 -10.79
N ARG A 112 -3.59 21.99 -11.15
CA ARG A 112 -4.62 22.98 -10.76
C ARG A 112 -5.09 22.84 -9.32
N HIS A 113 -4.82 21.72 -8.66
CA HIS A 113 -5.23 21.43 -7.28
C HIS A 113 -4.06 21.52 -6.27
N ASN A 114 -3.02 22.29 -6.59
CA ASN A 114 -1.85 22.49 -5.73
C ASN A 114 -1.96 23.69 -4.76
N MET A 115 -3.08 24.42 -4.79
CA MET A 115 -3.29 25.56 -3.90
C MET A 115 -3.84 25.08 -2.57
N VAL A 116 -3.21 25.49 -1.49
CA VAL A 116 -3.68 25.22 -0.13
C VAL A 116 -4.40 26.47 0.45
N HIS A 117 -5.21 26.25 1.49
CA HIS A 117 -5.93 27.35 2.16
C HIS A 117 -4.93 28.37 2.72
N GLU A 118 -5.23 29.67 2.55
CA GLU A 118 -4.34 30.77 2.97
C GLU A 118 -4.01 30.71 4.47
N ASP A 119 -4.98 30.36 5.32
CA ASP A 119 -4.79 30.28 6.76
C ASP A 119 -3.81 29.18 7.18
N LEU A 120 -3.51 28.19 6.32
CA LEU A 120 -2.47 27.21 6.59
C LEU A 120 -1.10 27.88 6.80
N LYS A 121 -0.86 29.04 6.19
CA LYS A 121 0.38 29.81 6.39
C LYS A 121 0.57 30.24 7.84
N LEU A 122 -0.54 30.54 8.56
CA LEU A 122 -0.50 30.90 9.96
C LEU A 122 -0.06 29.73 10.84
N PHE A 123 -0.41 28.51 10.45
CA PHE A 123 -0.01 27.29 11.16
C PHE A 123 1.51 27.14 11.22
N PHE A 124 2.23 27.48 10.12
CA PHE A 124 3.69 27.40 10.09
C PHE A 124 4.37 28.39 11.03
N ASN A 125 3.75 29.49 11.38
CA ASN A 125 4.30 30.48 12.30
C ASN A 125 4.41 29.98 13.76
N GLY A 126 3.68 28.89 14.09
CA GLY A 126 3.71 28.27 15.41
C GLY A 126 4.91 27.34 15.65
N PHE A 127 5.66 26.98 14.62
CA PHE A 127 6.83 26.09 14.78
C PHE A 127 8.09 26.87 15.15
N PRO A 128 8.98 26.26 15.98
CA PRO A 128 10.31 26.79 16.21
C PRO A 128 11.09 26.90 14.88
N ARG A 129 11.99 27.90 14.80
CA ARG A 129 12.77 28.13 13.56
C ARG A 129 13.74 27.00 13.22
N ASP A 130 14.15 26.25 14.22
CA ASP A 130 15.05 25.09 14.16
C ASP A 130 14.28 23.75 14.18
N ALA A 131 12.96 23.77 13.99
CA ALA A 131 12.17 22.56 13.95
C ALA A 131 12.61 21.63 12.81
N HIS A 132 12.71 20.34 13.10
CA HIS A 132 13.01 19.34 12.06
C HIS A 132 11.87 19.31 11.00
N PRO A 133 12.21 19.31 9.68
CA PRO A 133 11.19 19.44 8.63
C PRO A 133 10.16 18.31 8.60
N MET A 134 10.52 17.10 9.03
CA MET A 134 9.58 15.96 8.98
C MET A 134 8.41 16.07 9.96
N PRO A 135 8.58 16.41 11.25
CA PRO A 135 7.45 16.72 12.13
C PRO A 135 6.60 17.89 11.63
N VAL A 136 7.23 18.93 11.04
CA VAL A 136 6.49 20.05 10.45
C VAL A 136 5.63 19.56 9.29
N LEU A 137 6.18 18.77 8.36
CA LEU A 137 5.44 18.20 7.24
C LEU A 137 4.28 17.32 7.72
N SER A 138 4.54 16.39 8.65
CA SER A 138 3.52 15.48 9.19
C SER A 138 2.36 16.25 9.85
N SER A 139 2.68 17.24 10.69
CA SER A 139 1.69 18.08 11.35
C SER A 139 0.89 18.92 10.36
N SER A 140 1.56 19.43 9.31
CA SER A 140 0.90 20.26 8.26
C SER A 140 -0.06 19.43 7.42
N VAL A 141 0.30 18.21 7.04
CA VAL A 141 -0.61 17.30 6.33
C VAL A 141 -1.82 16.94 7.19
N SER A 142 -1.60 16.67 8.47
CA SER A 142 -2.70 16.43 9.41
C SER A 142 -3.61 17.64 9.59
N ALA A 143 -3.03 18.85 9.73
CA ALA A 143 -3.79 20.10 9.84
C ALA A 143 -4.59 20.41 8.55
N LEU A 144 -4.06 20.04 7.40
CA LEU A 144 -4.71 20.28 6.11
C LEU A 144 -6.11 19.64 6.02
N SER A 145 -6.31 18.48 6.63
CA SER A 145 -7.62 17.80 6.69
C SER A 145 -8.71 18.65 7.35
N THR A 146 -8.36 19.58 8.24
CA THR A 146 -9.33 20.47 8.90
C THR A 146 -9.88 21.54 7.96
N PHE A 147 -9.15 21.86 6.89
CA PHE A 147 -9.59 22.82 5.85
C PHE A 147 -10.36 22.14 4.72
N TYR A 148 -10.23 20.83 4.59
CA TYR A 148 -10.87 20.00 3.56
C TYR A 148 -11.56 18.79 4.19
N PRO A 149 -12.68 18.99 4.91
CA PRO A 149 -13.34 17.93 5.68
C PRO A 149 -13.84 16.77 4.81
N ASP A 150 -14.18 17.03 3.54
CA ASP A 150 -14.63 16.00 2.60
C ASP A 150 -13.53 14.95 2.27
N SER A 151 -12.27 15.23 2.64
CA SER A 151 -11.15 14.29 2.47
C SER A 151 -11.08 13.20 3.55
N LEU A 152 -11.98 13.24 4.54
CA LEU A 152 -12.02 12.30 5.66
C LEU A 152 -13.08 11.20 5.49
N ASP A 153 -13.91 11.26 4.43
CA ASP A 153 -14.97 10.28 4.13
C ASP A 153 -14.48 9.08 3.31
#